data_837e9b1f1fd2bc9291c6cd4d0fa27193
#
_entry.id   837e9b1f1fd2bc9291c6cd4d0fa27193
#
_cell.length_a   1.000
_cell.length_b   1.000
_cell.length_c   1.000
_cell.angle_alpha   90.00
_cell.angle_beta   90.00
_cell.angle_gamma   90.00
#
_symmetry.space_group_name_H-M   'P 1'
#
loop_
_entity.id
_entity.type
_entity.pdbx_description
1 polymer ?
#
loop_
_entity_poly.entity_id
_entity_poly.type
_entity_poly.pdbx_seq_one_letter_code
_entity_poly.pdbx_strand_id
1 'polypeptide(L)'
;MAGHSKWANIKHRKGRQDEKKQKIFSKLIRELTVASKLGGSEVADNPRLRLALDKALGANMPKDTIERAIARGSGDNDSGNLEEISYEGYGPNGVAVFIEAMSDNKNRTVAEIRHAFSKAGGSLGTDGSVGYLFKKKGQIIVRESNQEKLLDLLISEGIEDIESSLSLIH
;
A
#
# COMPACT_ATOMS: atom_id res chain seq x y z
N MET A 1 -7.79 42.01 -17.82
CA MET A 1 -6.88 41.43 -16.78
C MET A 1 -7.21 39.96 -16.52
N ALA A 2 -7.02 39.10 -17.54
CA ALA A 2 -7.39 37.66 -17.43
C ALA A 2 -6.18 36.71 -17.52
N GLY A 3 -4.93 37.22 -17.53
CA GLY A 3 -3.72 36.39 -17.76
C GLY A 3 -3.15 35.64 -16.54
N HIS A 4 -3.39 36.14 -15.34
CA HIS A 4 -2.79 35.56 -14.11
C HIS A 4 -3.52 34.31 -13.59
N SER A 5 -4.79 34.14 -13.90
CA SER A 5 -5.60 33.02 -13.37
C SER A 5 -5.25 31.67 -13.98
N LYS A 6 -4.92 31.60 -15.28
CA LYS A 6 -4.63 30.34 -15.98
C LYS A 6 -3.29 29.72 -15.53
N TRP A 7 -2.26 30.56 -15.38
CA TRP A 7 -0.93 30.11 -14.93
C TRP A 7 -0.93 29.69 -13.45
N ALA A 8 -1.60 30.45 -12.59
CA ALA A 8 -1.78 30.10 -11.18
C ALA A 8 -2.53 28.77 -11.02
N ASN A 9 -3.60 28.56 -11.78
CA ASN A 9 -4.37 27.31 -11.76
C ASN A 9 -3.55 26.09 -12.26
N ILE A 10 -2.71 26.29 -13.30
CA ILE A 10 -1.80 25.23 -13.78
C ILE A 10 -0.76 24.90 -12.72
N LYS A 11 -0.15 25.90 -12.08
CA LYS A 11 0.84 25.72 -11.01
C LYS A 11 0.25 24.99 -9.80
N HIS A 12 -0.95 25.38 -9.36
CA HIS A 12 -1.64 24.71 -8.25
C HIS A 12 -2.07 23.27 -8.59
N ARG A 13 -2.49 23.02 -9.83
CA ARG A 13 -2.85 21.67 -10.29
C ARG A 13 -1.63 20.77 -10.38
N LYS A 14 -0.52 21.26 -10.92
CA LYS A 14 0.76 20.55 -11.00
C LYS A 14 1.31 20.25 -9.61
N GLY A 15 1.31 21.24 -8.69
CA GLY A 15 1.76 21.06 -7.32
C GLY A 15 1.00 19.95 -6.58
N ARG A 16 -0.34 19.89 -6.72
CA ARG A 16 -1.15 18.82 -6.12
C ARG A 16 -0.87 17.44 -6.73
N GLN A 17 -0.59 17.37 -8.03
CA GLN A 17 -0.23 16.12 -8.69
C GLN A 17 1.16 15.65 -8.24
N ASP A 18 2.13 16.55 -8.14
CA ASP A 18 3.48 16.26 -7.68
C ASP A 18 3.47 15.80 -6.22
N GLU A 19 2.66 16.41 -5.36
CA GLU A 19 2.50 16.00 -3.96
C GLU A 19 1.91 14.58 -3.83
N LYS A 20 0.88 14.27 -4.63
CA LYS A 20 0.31 12.91 -4.68
C LYS A 20 1.32 11.88 -5.14
N LYS A 21 2.10 12.22 -6.19
CA LYS A 21 3.16 11.36 -6.72
C LYS A 21 4.25 11.12 -5.69
N GLN A 22 4.69 12.17 -4.96
CA GLN A 22 5.68 12.04 -3.89
C GLN A 22 5.20 11.13 -2.76
N LYS A 23 3.93 11.23 -2.35
CA LYS A 23 3.35 10.34 -1.33
C LYS A 23 3.35 8.87 -1.78
N ILE A 24 3.00 8.61 -3.04
CA ILE A 24 3.06 7.26 -3.62
C ILE A 24 4.50 6.76 -3.66
N PHE A 25 5.44 7.57 -4.14
CA PHE A 25 6.85 7.19 -4.22
C PHE A 25 7.44 6.89 -2.85
N SER A 26 7.14 7.71 -1.84
CA SER A 26 7.62 7.49 -0.47
C SER A 26 7.14 6.16 0.10
N LYS A 27 5.88 5.76 -0.16
CA LYS A 27 5.35 4.46 0.24
C LYS A 27 6.06 3.31 -0.47
N LEU A 28 6.24 3.42 -1.78
CA LEU A 28 6.89 2.39 -2.58
C LEU A 28 8.37 2.23 -2.24
N ILE A 29 9.08 3.32 -1.97
CA ILE A 29 10.49 3.28 -1.50
C ILE A 29 10.59 2.52 -0.17
N ARG A 30 9.70 2.79 0.78
CA ARG A 30 9.66 2.06 2.05
C ARG A 30 9.37 0.58 1.85
N GLU A 31 8.39 0.24 1.01
CA GLU A 31 8.04 -1.15 0.70
C GLU A 31 9.20 -1.90 0.06
N LEU A 32 9.88 -1.30 -0.94
CA LEU A 32 11.08 -1.88 -1.55
C LEU A 32 12.19 -2.13 -0.53
N THR A 33 12.43 -1.15 0.35
CA THR A 33 13.46 -1.24 1.40
C THR A 33 13.14 -2.37 2.40
N VAL A 34 11.90 -2.44 2.87
CA VAL A 34 11.47 -3.47 3.83
C VAL A 34 11.44 -4.85 3.18
N ALA A 35 10.92 -4.95 1.96
CA ALA A 35 10.91 -6.22 1.22
C ALA A 35 12.33 -6.77 1.02
N SER A 36 13.27 -5.89 0.64
CA SER A 36 14.68 -6.26 0.50
C SER A 36 15.33 -6.66 1.83
N LYS A 37 15.00 -5.94 2.92
CA LYS A 37 15.54 -6.23 4.26
C LYS A 37 15.10 -7.61 4.78
N LEU A 38 13.83 -7.95 4.57
CA LEU A 38 13.24 -9.18 5.12
C LEU A 38 13.47 -10.42 4.26
N GLY A 39 13.48 -10.27 2.96
CA GLY A 39 13.54 -11.40 2.01
C GLY A 39 14.75 -11.39 1.08
N GLY A 40 15.70 -10.47 1.28
CA GLY A 40 16.88 -10.32 0.41
C GLY A 40 16.62 -9.45 -0.81
N SER A 41 17.72 -9.02 -1.45
CA SER A 41 17.69 -8.13 -2.62
C SER A 41 17.46 -8.84 -3.96
N GLU A 42 17.49 -10.17 -3.95
CA GLU A 42 17.27 -10.95 -5.17
C GLU A 42 15.78 -11.03 -5.50
N VAL A 43 15.39 -10.40 -6.61
CA VAL A 43 13.98 -10.29 -7.02
C VAL A 43 13.36 -11.66 -7.36
N ALA A 44 14.17 -12.58 -7.88
CA ALA A 44 13.71 -13.92 -8.24
C ALA A 44 13.24 -14.72 -7.02
N ASP A 45 13.93 -14.54 -5.89
CA ASP A 45 13.70 -15.31 -4.67
C ASP A 45 12.78 -14.59 -3.67
N ASN A 46 12.45 -13.31 -3.94
CA ASN A 46 11.66 -12.48 -3.04
C ASN A 46 10.33 -12.04 -3.69
N PRO A 47 9.23 -12.78 -3.51
CA PRO A 47 7.92 -12.45 -4.10
C PRO A 47 7.39 -11.07 -3.68
N ARG A 48 7.66 -10.66 -2.42
CA ARG A 48 7.27 -9.35 -1.90
C ARG A 48 8.02 -8.22 -2.61
N LEU A 49 9.33 -8.39 -2.82
CA LEU A 49 10.16 -7.42 -3.54
C LEU A 49 9.72 -7.32 -5.01
N ARG A 50 9.40 -8.45 -5.64
CA ARG A 50 8.88 -8.50 -7.01
C ARG A 50 7.60 -7.69 -7.15
N LEU A 51 6.64 -7.89 -6.24
CA LEU A 51 5.39 -7.12 -6.24
C LEU A 51 5.62 -5.63 -6.00
N ALA A 52 6.52 -5.27 -5.09
CA ALA A 52 6.88 -3.89 -4.82
C ALA A 52 7.56 -3.23 -6.04
N LEU A 53 8.42 -3.98 -6.75
CA LEU A 53 9.08 -3.55 -7.98
C LEU A 53 8.06 -3.29 -9.10
N ASP A 54 7.13 -4.21 -9.32
CA ASP A 54 6.08 -4.05 -10.35
C ASP A 54 5.22 -2.81 -10.09
N LYS A 55 4.84 -2.57 -8.83
CA LYS A 55 4.12 -1.36 -8.43
C LYS A 55 4.94 -0.09 -8.64
N ALA A 56 6.23 -0.13 -8.35
CA ALA A 56 7.12 1.02 -8.53
C ALA A 56 7.31 1.36 -10.02
N LEU A 57 7.49 0.36 -10.87
CA LEU A 57 7.56 0.51 -12.32
C LEU A 57 6.24 1.03 -12.90
N GLY A 58 5.10 0.48 -12.45
CA GLY A 58 3.77 0.94 -12.84
C GLY A 58 3.47 2.38 -12.42
N ALA A 59 4.09 2.86 -11.33
CA ALA A 59 4.02 4.26 -10.91
C ALA A 59 5.03 5.18 -11.65
N ASN A 60 5.79 4.67 -12.63
CA ASN A 60 6.87 5.36 -13.34
C ASN A 60 7.96 5.89 -12.39
N MET A 61 8.36 5.09 -11.39
CA MET A 61 9.49 5.42 -10.54
C MET A 61 10.81 5.22 -11.30
N PRO A 62 11.78 6.16 -11.20
CA PRO A 62 13.08 6.01 -11.83
C PRO A 62 13.84 4.78 -11.32
N LYS A 63 14.51 4.05 -12.22
CA LYS A 63 15.26 2.83 -11.88
C LYS A 63 16.29 3.07 -10.78
N ASP A 64 17.09 4.11 -10.90
CA ASP A 64 18.07 4.50 -9.89
C ASP A 64 17.44 4.65 -8.48
N THR A 65 16.18 5.13 -8.37
CA THR A 65 15.48 5.28 -7.08
C THR A 65 15.07 3.92 -6.54
N ILE A 66 14.64 3.02 -7.40
CA ILE A 66 14.31 1.62 -7.07
C ILE A 66 15.56 0.89 -6.57
N GLU A 67 16.65 0.93 -7.34
CA GLU A 67 17.91 0.27 -7.00
C GLU A 67 18.48 0.77 -5.67
N ARG A 68 18.46 2.09 -5.43
CA ARG A 68 18.87 2.67 -4.14
C ARG A 68 17.98 2.24 -2.98
N ALA A 69 16.67 2.05 -3.20
CA ALA A 69 15.76 1.57 -2.17
C ALA A 69 16.03 0.10 -1.81
N ILE A 70 16.28 -0.74 -2.82
CA ILE A 70 16.64 -2.15 -2.64
C ILE A 70 18.00 -2.28 -1.93
N ALA A 71 19.02 -1.57 -2.41
CA ALA A 71 20.35 -1.57 -1.81
C ALA A 71 20.35 -1.09 -0.35
N ARG A 72 19.50 -0.12 -0.01
CA ARG A 72 19.33 0.33 1.36
C ARG A 72 18.77 -0.77 2.26
N GLY A 73 17.87 -1.61 1.77
CA GLY A 73 17.29 -2.72 2.53
C GLY A 73 18.26 -3.87 2.75
N SER A 74 19.16 -4.14 1.79
CA SER A 74 20.13 -5.24 1.84
C SER A 74 21.47 -4.86 2.51
N GLY A 75 21.72 -3.56 2.74
CA GLY A 75 22.96 -3.10 3.37
C GLY A 75 22.91 -3.15 4.88
N ASP A 76 24.02 -3.53 5.52
CA ASP A 76 24.22 -3.51 6.98
C ASP A 76 24.25 -2.11 7.59
N ASN A 77 24.24 -1.09 6.77
CA ASN A 77 24.26 0.31 7.18
C ASN A 77 22.84 0.77 7.49
N ASP A 78 22.57 0.99 8.76
CA ASP A 78 21.56 1.85 9.41
C ASP A 78 20.50 2.50 8.50
N SER A 79 19.87 1.67 7.67
CA SER A 79 18.64 2.01 6.97
C SER A 79 17.56 2.05 8.03
N GLY A 80 17.42 3.23 8.67
CA GLY A 80 16.60 3.53 9.82
C GLY A 80 15.60 2.43 10.14
N ASN A 81 15.60 1.97 11.35
CA ASN A 81 14.95 0.74 11.84
C ASN A 81 13.45 0.69 11.49
N LEU A 82 13.15 0.55 10.17
CA LEU A 82 11.77 0.44 9.69
C LEU A 82 11.19 -0.88 10.19
N GLU A 83 10.20 -0.79 11.04
CA GLU A 83 9.45 -1.91 11.57
C GLU A 83 8.03 -1.91 11.02
N GLU A 84 7.50 -3.10 10.76
CA GLU A 84 6.09 -3.29 10.47
C GLU A 84 5.32 -3.30 11.78
N ILE A 85 4.25 -2.51 11.85
CA ILE A 85 3.43 -2.33 13.03
C ILE A 85 1.97 -2.36 12.59
N SER A 86 1.15 -3.13 13.27
CA SER A 86 -0.29 -3.10 13.07
C SER A 86 -0.95 -2.23 14.14
N TYR A 87 -2.04 -1.59 13.76
CA TYR A 87 -2.91 -0.85 14.66
C TYR A 87 -4.36 -1.22 14.37
N GLU A 88 -5.14 -1.26 15.43
CA GLU A 88 -6.53 -1.66 15.41
C GLU A 88 -7.40 -0.58 16.03
N GLY A 89 -8.62 -0.43 15.53
CA GLY A 89 -9.52 0.58 16.08
C GLY A 89 -10.89 0.58 15.43
N TYR A 90 -11.69 1.50 15.87
CA TYR A 90 -13.05 1.70 15.39
C TYR A 90 -13.19 3.08 14.78
N GLY A 91 -13.66 3.14 13.54
CA GLY A 91 -14.10 4.37 12.90
C GLY A 91 -15.48 4.82 13.40
N PRO A 92 -16.02 5.90 12.82
CA PRO A 92 -17.39 6.34 13.10
C PRO A 92 -18.38 5.19 12.95
N ASN A 93 -19.42 5.17 13.80
CA ASN A 93 -20.47 4.14 13.82
C ASN A 93 -19.96 2.70 14.08
N GLY A 94 -18.78 2.55 14.69
CA GLY A 94 -18.24 1.25 15.07
C GLY A 94 -17.64 0.44 13.94
N VAL A 95 -17.29 1.06 12.82
CA VAL A 95 -16.64 0.38 11.70
C VAL A 95 -15.25 -0.08 12.12
N ALA A 96 -14.97 -1.38 12.01
CA ALA A 96 -13.65 -1.95 12.30
C ALA A 96 -12.61 -1.45 11.29
N VAL A 97 -11.46 -1.02 11.79
CA VAL A 97 -10.34 -0.52 10.98
C VAL A 97 -9.06 -1.21 11.41
N PHE A 98 -8.43 -1.91 10.48
CA PHE A 98 -7.12 -2.52 10.65
C PHE A 98 -6.09 -1.78 9.80
N ILE A 99 -4.96 -1.37 10.41
CA ILE A 99 -3.93 -0.57 9.74
C ILE A 99 -2.61 -1.32 9.81
N GLU A 100 -2.02 -1.60 8.66
CA GLU A 100 -0.62 -2.01 8.53
C GLU A 100 0.23 -0.77 8.24
N ALA A 101 1.23 -0.51 9.04
CA ALA A 101 2.12 0.63 8.91
C ALA A 101 3.59 0.21 8.96
N MET A 102 4.44 0.97 8.27
CA MET A 102 5.90 0.86 8.36
C MET A 102 6.45 2.15 8.94
N SER A 103 7.18 2.06 10.03
CA SER A 103 7.71 3.23 10.73
C SER A 103 9.07 2.95 11.36
N ASP A 104 9.88 4.00 11.39
CA ASP A 104 11.12 4.09 12.16
C ASP A 104 10.90 4.59 13.60
N ASN A 105 9.67 5.03 13.92
CA ASN A 105 9.32 5.57 15.24
C ASN A 105 7.88 5.24 15.63
N LYS A 106 7.71 4.18 16.42
CA LYS A 106 6.40 3.71 16.91
C LYS A 106 5.63 4.80 17.66
N ASN A 107 6.30 5.57 18.50
CA ASN A 107 5.66 6.58 19.34
C ASN A 107 5.06 7.72 18.52
N ARG A 108 5.79 8.20 17.50
CA ARG A 108 5.27 9.20 16.57
C ARG A 108 4.08 8.65 15.78
N THR A 109 4.23 7.45 15.25
CA THR A 109 3.19 6.83 14.41
C THR A 109 1.90 6.57 15.19
N VAL A 110 1.98 6.01 16.40
CA VAL A 110 0.78 5.78 17.22
C VAL A 110 0.07 7.07 17.61
N ALA A 111 0.83 8.15 17.85
CA ALA A 111 0.26 9.45 18.16
C ALA A 111 -0.51 10.04 16.96
N GLU A 112 0.08 9.95 15.76
CA GLU A 112 -0.55 10.42 14.51
C GLU A 112 -1.81 9.61 14.18
N ILE A 113 -1.76 8.29 14.32
CA ILE A 113 -2.91 7.40 14.07
C ILE A 113 -4.02 7.69 15.09
N ARG A 114 -3.70 7.81 16.39
CA ARG A 114 -4.67 8.16 17.42
C ARG A 114 -5.34 9.50 17.13
N HIS A 115 -4.55 10.50 16.72
CA HIS A 115 -5.10 11.80 16.34
C HIS A 115 -6.04 11.68 15.12
N ALA A 116 -5.66 10.88 14.11
CA ALA A 116 -6.50 10.66 12.92
C ALA A 116 -7.84 10.01 13.27
N PHE A 117 -7.83 8.97 14.12
CA PHE A 117 -9.06 8.35 14.62
C PHE A 117 -9.93 9.34 15.36
N SER A 118 -9.38 10.06 16.33
CA SER A 118 -10.13 11.05 17.14
C SER A 118 -10.72 12.15 16.26
N LYS A 119 -9.96 12.66 15.30
CA LYS A 119 -10.42 13.69 14.35
C LYS A 119 -11.57 13.20 13.47
N ALA A 120 -11.59 11.91 13.14
CA ALA A 120 -12.65 11.29 12.33
C ALA A 120 -13.86 10.83 13.17
N GLY A 121 -13.87 11.02 14.48
CA GLY A 121 -14.95 10.56 15.36
C GLY A 121 -14.87 9.06 15.69
N GLY A 122 -13.69 8.45 15.53
CA GLY A 122 -13.39 7.08 15.89
C GLY A 122 -12.47 6.99 17.11
N SER A 123 -12.00 5.78 17.41
CA SER A 123 -11.08 5.49 18.52
C SER A 123 -10.05 4.45 18.14
N LEU A 124 -8.79 4.68 18.53
CA LEU A 124 -7.76 3.66 18.45
C LEU A 124 -8.00 2.65 19.58
N GLY A 125 -8.06 1.38 19.23
CA GLY A 125 -8.19 0.25 20.15
C GLY A 125 -6.86 -0.31 20.61
N THR A 126 -6.93 -1.43 21.31
CA THR A 126 -5.77 -2.27 21.67
C THR A 126 -5.60 -3.38 20.64
N ASP A 127 -4.43 -4.02 20.64
CA ASP A 127 -4.16 -5.18 19.80
C ASP A 127 -5.21 -6.29 20.07
N GLY A 128 -5.73 -6.89 18.99
CA GLY A 128 -6.79 -7.91 19.06
C GLY A 128 -8.21 -7.35 19.13
N SER A 129 -8.41 -6.02 19.13
CA SER A 129 -9.75 -5.42 19.22
C SER A 129 -10.60 -5.65 17.95
N VAL A 130 -10.00 -5.70 16.78
CA VAL A 130 -10.69 -5.92 15.51
C VAL A 130 -9.96 -6.89 14.58
N GLY A 131 -8.70 -7.25 14.85
CA GLY A 131 -7.86 -8.08 13.98
C GLY A 131 -8.49 -9.42 13.62
N TYR A 132 -9.27 -10.00 14.53
CA TYR A 132 -10.01 -11.25 14.32
C TYR A 132 -11.09 -11.17 13.23
N LEU A 133 -11.52 -9.97 12.85
CA LEU A 133 -12.48 -9.73 11.77
C LEU A 133 -11.82 -9.73 10.39
N PHE A 134 -10.49 -9.64 10.34
CA PHE A 134 -9.74 -9.51 9.10
C PHE A 134 -8.99 -10.78 8.76
N LYS A 135 -9.11 -11.24 7.53
CA LYS A 135 -8.32 -12.35 7.00
C LYS A 135 -7.52 -11.85 5.81
N LYS A 136 -6.20 -12.00 5.87
CA LYS A 136 -5.34 -11.62 4.74
C LYS A 136 -5.56 -12.60 3.59
N LYS A 137 -5.96 -12.06 2.44
CA LYS A 137 -6.22 -12.84 1.23
C LYS A 137 -5.48 -12.25 0.04
N GLY A 138 -5.10 -13.10 -0.90
CA GLY A 138 -4.67 -12.68 -2.22
C GLY A 138 -5.88 -12.45 -3.12
N GLN A 139 -5.84 -11.43 -3.97
CA GLN A 139 -6.85 -11.20 -5.00
C GLN A 139 -6.20 -11.23 -6.37
N ILE A 140 -6.76 -12.05 -7.27
CA ILE A 140 -6.33 -12.12 -8.67
C ILE A 140 -7.48 -11.62 -9.53
N ILE A 141 -7.23 -10.59 -10.33
CA ILE A 141 -8.22 -10.04 -11.25
C ILE A 141 -7.93 -10.59 -12.65
N VAL A 142 -8.87 -11.32 -13.19
CA VAL A 142 -8.79 -11.88 -14.55
C VAL A 142 -9.89 -11.29 -15.44
N ARG A 143 -9.59 -11.08 -16.72
CA ARG A 143 -10.57 -10.67 -17.73
C ARG A 143 -11.05 -11.92 -18.48
N GLU A 144 -11.92 -12.67 -17.86
CA GLU A 144 -12.55 -13.84 -18.45
C GLU A 144 -14.07 -13.75 -18.20
N SER A 145 -14.85 -13.95 -19.25
CA SER A 145 -16.31 -13.88 -19.17
C SER A 145 -16.97 -15.21 -18.81
N ASN A 146 -16.24 -16.32 -18.94
CA ASN A 146 -16.76 -17.65 -18.67
C ASN A 146 -16.35 -18.11 -17.26
N GLN A 147 -17.28 -17.97 -16.31
CA GLN A 147 -17.09 -18.38 -14.92
C GLN A 147 -16.90 -19.90 -14.75
N GLU A 148 -17.58 -20.73 -15.53
CA GLU A 148 -17.45 -22.18 -15.43
C GLU A 148 -16.03 -22.62 -15.78
N LYS A 149 -15.47 -22.05 -16.86
CA LYS A 149 -14.10 -22.33 -17.27
C LYS A 149 -13.08 -21.88 -16.23
N LEU A 150 -13.33 -20.76 -15.55
CA LEU A 150 -12.48 -20.31 -14.44
C LEU A 150 -12.58 -21.24 -13.24
N LEU A 151 -13.78 -21.67 -12.87
CA LEU A 151 -14.01 -22.61 -11.79
C LEU A 151 -13.27 -23.94 -12.03
N ASP A 152 -13.38 -24.50 -13.23
CA ASP A 152 -12.71 -25.75 -13.57
C ASP A 152 -11.18 -25.68 -13.49
N LEU A 153 -10.62 -24.53 -13.90
CA LEU A 153 -9.16 -24.29 -13.84
C LEU A 153 -8.63 -24.03 -12.43
N LEU A 154 -9.43 -23.45 -11.57
CA LEU A 154 -8.98 -22.86 -10.30
C LEU A 154 -9.40 -23.68 -9.08
N ILE A 155 -10.32 -24.62 -9.23
CA ILE A 155 -10.82 -25.48 -8.14
C ILE A 155 -9.69 -26.31 -7.49
N SER A 156 -8.69 -26.72 -8.28
CA SER A 156 -7.52 -27.47 -7.81
C SER A 156 -6.47 -26.60 -7.13
N GLU A 157 -6.51 -25.28 -7.28
CA GLU A 157 -5.47 -24.34 -6.85
C GLU A 157 -5.77 -23.68 -5.49
N GLY A 158 -6.80 -24.15 -4.77
CA GLY A 158 -7.12 -23.67 -3.42
C GLY A 158 -7.73 -22.26 -3.39
N ILE A 159 -8.46 -21.89 -4.43
CA ILE A 159 -9.21 -20.63 -4.48
C ILE A 159 -10.39 -20.69 -3.55
N GLU A 160 -10.53 -19.68 -2.70
CA GLU A 160 -11.58 -19.61 -1.69
C GLU A 160 -12.90 -19.08 -2.26
N ASP A 161 -12.85 -18.12 -3.22
CA ASP A 161 -14.04 -17.48 -3.76
C ASP A 161 -13.78 -16.83 -5.13
N ILE A 162 -14.81 -16.71 -5.96
CA ILE A 162 -14.79 -16.04 -7.26
C ILE A 162 -15.92 -15.03 -7.31
N GLU A 163 -15.56 -13.75 -7.35
CA GLU A 163 -16.51 -12.66 -7.53
C GLU A 163 -16.50 -12.17 -8.98
N SER A 164 -17.67 -12.07 -9.61
CA SER A 164 -17.80 -11.42 -10.91
C SER A 164 -18.38 -10.03 -10.77
N SER A 165 -17.67 -9.00 -11.23
CA SER A 165 -18.22 -7.67 -11.39
C SER A 165 -18.60 -7.43 -12.85
N LEU A 166 -19.89 -7.29 -13.14
CA LEU A 166 -20.38 -6.74 -14.40
C LEU A 166 -20.10 -5.24 -14.40
N SER A 167 -18.99 -4.84 -14.99
CA SER A 167 -18.76 -3.43 -15.33
C SER A 167 -19.68 -3.07 -16.47
N LEU A 168 -20.83 -2.45 -16.16
CA LEU A 168 -21.63 -1.73 -17.15
C LEU A 168 -20.79 -0.54 -17.64
N ILE A 169 -20.07 -0.74 -18.73
CA ILE A 169 -19.50 0.37 -19.50
C ILE A 169 -20.67 0.98 -20.29
N HIS A 170 -21.12 2.14 -19.86
CA HIS A 170 -21.92 3.03 -20.68
C HIS A 170 -21.03 3.97 -21.47
#